data_7660dc77d18f8fd8049d792fb76750da
#
_entry.id   7660dc77d18f8fd8049d792fb76750da
#
_cell.length_a   1.000
_cell.length_b   1.000
_cell.length_c   1.000
_cell.angle_alpha   90.00
_cell.angle_beta   90.00
_cell.angle_gamma   90.00
#
_symmetry.space_group_name_H-M   'P 1'
#
loop_
_entity.id
_entity.type
_entity.pdbx_description
1 polymer ?
#
loop_
_entity_poly.entity_id
_entity_poly.type
_entity_poly.pdbx_seq_one_letter_code
_entity_poly.pdbx_strand_id
1 'polypeptide(L)'
;MRMLMAGLLMMASLFVNAQDEYPKPSKESLDYNVYRTKVSVPPYGLAKVKAMIAKLTPNDEEIEKLPDNLYNSLSLREKFTYNMIHGEIYSQNCDPMPPVEDEHKKIFAQLPGAFDEYSWSDKQTQFFDNNRDSVIALIKESVTRSKRVGVNYKEAIVSMNAVEIIPFLEEVYLRDKKDHDILTVFLLLMKANKYQPFLASSSFKKLYGDDANYGTHIVYNSANEQLILQRVNDFYKNYKR
;
A
#
# COMPACT_ATOMS: atom_id res chain seq x y z
N MET A 1 -16.44 22.96 -76.54
CA MET A 1 -16.62 23.76 -75.37
C MET A 1 -17.13 22.81 -74.25
N ARG A 2 -16.21 22.26 -73.39
CA ARG A 2 -16.52 21.29 -72.33
C ARG A 2 -16.25 21.99 -71.02
N MET A 3 -17.30 22.26 -70.27
CA MET A 3 -17.19 22.73 -68.86
C MET A 3 -16.88 21.57 -67.96
N LEU A 4 -15.75 21.63 -67.29
CA LEU A 4 -15.40 20.77 -66.10
C LEU A 4 -15.98 21.42 -64.86
N MET A 5 -16.95 20.77 -64.21
CA MET A 5 -17.39 21.07 -62.85
C MET A 5 -16.45 20.37 -61.84
N ALA A 6 -15.67 21.14 -61.17
CA ALA A 6 -14.86 20.62 -60.00
C ALA A 6 -15.74 20.62 -58.76
N GLY A 7 -16.13 19.41 -58.30
CA GLY A 7 -16.81 19.23 -57.04
C GLY A 7 -15.81 19.28 -55.86
N LEU A 8 -15.94 20.28 -55.00
CA LEU A 8 -15.16 20.43 -53.77
C LEU A 8 -15.79 19.55 -52.67
N LEU A 9 -15.21 18.38 -52.41
CA LEU A 9 -15.59 17.56 -51.27
C LEU A 9 -14.97 18.20 -50.00
N MET A 10 -15.78 18.89 -49.20
CA MET A 10 -15.43 19.25 -47.83
C MET A 10 -15.51 17.98 -46.96
N MET A 11 -14.36 17.39 -46.64
CA MET A 11 -14.24 16.42 -45.53
C MET A 11 -14.28 17.20 -44.22
N ALA A 12 -15.44 17.21 -43.57
CA ALA A 12 -15.55 17.61 -42.17
C ALA A 12 -14.92 16.51 -41.30
N SER A 13 -13.68 16.70 -40.88
CA SER A 13 -13.04 15.87 -39.86
C SER A 13 -13.74 16.11 -38.52
N LEU A 14 -14.63 15.21 -38.17
CA LEU A 14 -15.15 15.10 -36.83
C LEU A 14 -14.00 14.64 -35.92
N PHE A 15 -13.36 15.58 -35.24
CA PHE A 15 -12.49 15.25 -34.09
C PHE A 15 -13.39 14.72 -33.00
N VAL A 16 -13.52 13.39 -32.93
CA VAL A 16 -14.06 12.71 -31.75
C VAL A 16 -12.99 12.82 -30.67
N ASN A 17 -13.12 13.80 -29.79
CA ASN A 17 -12.41 13.81 -28.52
C ASN A 17 -13.04 12.74 -27.62
N ALA A 18 -12.70 11.49 -27.86
CA ALA A 18 -12.90 10.41 -26.87
C ALA A 18 -11.75 10.47 -25.89
N GLN A 19 -11.66 11.53 -25.12
CA GLN A 19 -10.99 11.50 -23.83
C GLN A 19 -12.05 11.01 -22.87
N ASP A 20 -11.89 9.78 -22.37
CA ASP A 20 -12.61 9.31 -21.20
C ASP A 20 -12.27 10.29 -20.07
N GLU A 21 -13.17 11.25 -19.83
CA GLU A 21 -13.02 12.23 -18.78
C GLU A 21 -13.35 11.52 -17.48
N TYR A 22 -12.30 10.96 -16.84
CA TYR A 22 -12.45 10.39 -15.50
C TYR A 22 -13.01 11.45 -14.56
N PRO A 23 -14.00 11.10 -13.70
CA PRO A 23 -14.55 12.04 -12.74
C PRO A 23 -13.41 12.64 -11.89
N LYS A 24 -13.41 13.96 -11.74
CA LYS A 24 -12.42 14.64 -10.93
C LYS A 24 -12.66 14.29 -9.45
N PRO A 25 -11.66 13.73 -8.74
CA PRO A 25 -11.82 13.41 -7.34
C PRO A 25 -12.03 14.68 -6.51
N SER A 26 -12.81 14.58 -5.43
CA SER A 26 -12.97 15.66 -4.48
C SER A 26 -11.65 16.00 -3.77
N LYS A 27 -11.57 17.19 -3.18
CA LYS A 27 -10.42 17.59 -2.37
C LYS A 27 -10.18 16.61 -1.22
N GLU A 28 -11.24 16.16 -0.57
CA GLU A 28 -11.19 15.17 0.51
C GLU A 28 -10.61 13.83 0.03
N SER A 29 -10.96 13.41 -1.18
CA SER A 29 -10.41 12.20 -1.79
C SER A 29 -8.90 12.34 -2.05
N LEU A 30 -8.47 13.47 -2.62
CA LEU A 30 -7.05 13.76 -2.86
C LEU A 30 -6.25 13.86 -1.55
N ASP A 31 -6.77 14.58 -0.56
CA ASP A 31 -6.13 14.69 0.76
C ASP A 31 -6.01 13.32 1.45
N TYR A 32 -7.02 12.45 1.27
CA TYR A 32 -6.99 11.10 1.80
C TYR A 32 -5.99 10.22 1.05
N ASN A 33 -5.88 10.34 -0.27
CA ASN A 33 -4.87 9.64 -1.07
C ASN A 33 -3.45 9.97 -0.59
N VAL A 34 -3.14 11.27 -0.47
CA VAL A 34 -1.84 11.73 0.08
C VAL A 34 -1.61 11.19 1.50
N TYR A 35 -2.66 11.12 2.31
CA TYR A 35 -2.56 10.56 3.65
C TYR A 35 -2.26 9.06 3.63
N ARG A 36 -2.99 8.25 2.86
CA ARG A 36 -2.86 6.79 2.88
C ARG A 36 -1.57 6.28 2.21
N THR A 37 -1.07 6.97 1.19
CA THR A 37 0.15 6.59 0.44
C THR A 37 1.45 7.04 1.12
N LYS A 38 1.37 7.94 2.11
CA LYS A 38 2.56 8.48 2.76
C LYS A 38 3.29 7.42 3.58
N VAL A 39 4.58 7.24 3.34
CA VAL A 39 5.47 6.38 4.14
C VAL A 39 5.76 6.96 5.52
N SER A 40 6.06 6.10 6.48
CA SER A 40 6.67 6.47 7.75
C SER A 40 8.19 6.41 7.64
N VAL A 41 8.85 7.42 8.20
CA VAL A 41 10.33 7.52 8.17
C VAL A 41 10.88 7.26 9.57
N PRO A 42 11.54 6.10 9.81
CA PRO A 42 12.18 5.82 11.08
C PRO A 42 13.34 6.79 11.34
N PRO A 43 13.61 7.19 12.60
CA PRO A 43 14.70 8.15 12.88
C PRO A 43 16.07 7.50 13.07
N TYR A 44 16.14 6.16 13.12
CA TYR A 44 17.32 5.45 13.58
C TYR A 44 18.44 5.48 12.55
N GLY A 45 19.46 6.29 12.80
CA GLY A 45 20.56 6.49 11.86
C GLY A 45 20.16 7.12 10.52
N LEU A 46 19.01 7.82 10.47
CA LEU A 46 18.37 8.29 9.24
C LEU A 46 19.32 9.08 8.33
N ALA A 47 20.12 10.00 8.89
CA ALA A 47 21.06 10.81 8.10
C ALA A 47 22.14 9.93 7.42
N LYS A 48 22.70 8.96 8.16
CA LYS A 48 23.68 8.00 7.65
C LYS A 48 23.06 7.14 6.54
N VAL A 49 21.89 6.57 6.80
CA VAL A 49 21.18 5.69 5.85
C VAL A 49 20.84 6.44 4.57
N LYS A 50 20.28 7.65 4.66
CA LYS A 50 20.01 8.49 3.48
C LYS A 50 21.27 8.83 2.68
N ALA A 51 22.38 9.13 3.36
CA ALA A 51 23.65 9.42 2.69
C ALA A 51 24.24 8.19 2.00
N MET A 52 23.90 6.97 2.44
CA MET A 52 24.30 5.74 1.77
C MET A 52 23.40 5.47 0.56
N ILE A 53 22.07 5.59 0.70
CA ILE A 53 21.12 5.43 -0.40
C ILE A 53 21.42 6.42 -1.53
N ALA A 54 21.70 7.68 -1.23
CA ALA A 54 21.99 8.70 -2.23
C ALA A 54 23.23 8.43 -3.10
N LYS A 55 24.02 7.42 -2.78
CA LYS A 55 25.19 6.98 -3.55
C LYS A 55 24.91 5.72 -4.38
N LEU A 56 23.72 5.16 -4.27
CA LEU A 56 23.35 4.02 -5.06
C LEU A 56 23.14 4.42 -6.52
N THR A 57 23.47 3.52 -7.40
CA THR A 57 23.14 3.59 -8.83
C THR A 57 22.53 2.25 -9.20
N PRO A 58 21.45 2.24 -10.02
CA PRO A 58 20.90 1.00 -10.53
C PRO A 58 21.99 0.16 -11.23
N ASN A 59 21.97 -1.15 -11.03
CA ASN A 59 22.77 -2.07 -11.82
C ASN A 59 22.03 -2.43 -13.12
N ASP A 60 22.65 -3.30 -13.96
CA ASP A 60 22.06 -3.75 -15.23
C ASP A 60 20.73 -4.53 -15.05
N GLU A 61 20.43 -4.98 -13.85
CA GLU A 61 19.16 -5.65 -13.46
C GLU A 61 18.15 -4.70 -12.80
N GLU A 62 18.39 -3.39 -12.89
CA GLU A 62 17.53 -2.35 -12.27
C GLU A 62 17.39 -2.49 -10.74
N ILE A 63 18.43 -3.06 -10.08
CA ILE A 63 18.48 -3.25 -8.64
C ILE A 63 19.33 -2.15 -8.01
N GLU A 64 18.74 -1.37 -7.11
CA GLU A 64 19.43 -0.38 -6.29
C GLU A 64 19.64 -0.89 -4.86
N LYS A 65 20.73 -1.59 -4.60
CA LYS A 65 21.01 -2.14 -3.26
C LYS A 65 22.37 -1.74 -2.70
N LEU A 66 22.45 -1.64 -1.38
CA LEU A 66 23.72 -1.49 -0.69
C LEU A 66 24.60 -2.74 -0.92
N PRO A 67 25.90 -2.57 -1.20
CA PRO A 67 26.87 -3.65 -1.11
C PRO A 67 26.76 -4.38 0.24
N ASP A 68 26.95 -5.71 0.24
CA ASP A 68 26.73 -6.52 1.45
C ASP A 68 27.59 -6.11 2.64
N ASN A 69 28.83 -5.69 2.41
CA ASN A 69 29.70 -5.18 3.47
C ASN A 69 29.15 -3.90 4.12
N LEU A 70 28.55 -3.00 3.34
CA LEU A 70 27.93 -1.77 3.85
C LEU A 70 26.61 -2.08 4.57
N TYR A 71 25.75 -2.90 3.97
CA TYR A 71 24.50 -3.32 4.63
C TYR A 71 24.78 -4.04 5.95
N ASN A 72 25.78 -4.93 5.99
CA ASN A 72 26.14 -5.67 7.20
C ASN A 72 26.79 -4.79 8.28
N SER A 73 27.35 -3.63 7.91
CA SER A 73 27.88 -2.65 8.87
C SER A 73 26.80 -1.85 9.60
N LEU A 74 25.54 -1.91 9.10
CA LEU A 74 24.42 -1.25 9.74
C LEU A 74 23.96 -2.02 10.99
N SER A 75 23.66 -1.28 12.07
CA SER A 75 22.95 -1.84 13.22
C SER A 75 21.55 -2.30 12.82
N LEU A 76 20.90 -3.15 13.64
CA LEU A 76 19.53 -3.61 13.39
C LEU A 76 18.56 -2.44 13.17
N ARG A 77 18.65 -1.38 13.99
CA ARG A 77 17.82 -0.18 13.87
C ARG A 77 18.09 0.59 12.57
N GLU A 78 19.32 0.67 12.13
CA GLU A 78 19.69 1.30 10.85
C GLU A 78 19.23 0.45 9.65
N LYS A 79 19.34 -0.89 9.72
CA LYS A 79 18.77 -1.79 8.72
C LYS A 79 17.26 -1.64 8.63
N PHE A 80 16.56 -1.54 9.77
CA PHE A 80 15.13 -1.23 9.78
C PHE A 80 14.83 0.10 9.09
N THR A 81 15.60 1.16 9.36
CA THR A 81 15.42 2.45 8.67
C THR A 81 15.64 2.31 7.16
N TYR A 82 16.71 1.64 6.74
CA TYR A 82 17.02 1.40 5.33
C TYR A 82 15.86 0.70 4.62
N ASN A 83 15.39 -0.43 5.16
CA ASN A 83 14.33 -1.22 4.55
C ASN A 83 12.96 -0.50 4.55
N MET A 84 12.75 0.45 5.47
CA MET A 84 11.48 1.20 5.53
C MET A 84 11.44 2.44 4.62
N ILE A 85 12.59 2.91 4.12
CA ILE A 85 12.63 4.10 3.24
C ILE A 85 13.18 3.83 1.85
N HIS A 86 13.50 2.57 1.53
CA HIS A 86 14.11 2.18 0.27
C HIS A 86 13.64 0.77 -0.15
N GLY A 87 13.13 0.67 -1.36
CA GLY A 87 12.90 -0.58 -2.06
C GLY A 87 14.07 -0.83 -3.02
N GLU A 88 14.59 -2.05 -3.06
CA GLU A 88 15.78 -2.38 -3.85
C GLU A 88 15.45 -2.81 -5.28
N ILE A 89 14.22 -3.30 -5.54
CA ILE A 89 13.82 -3.85 -6.85
C ILE A 89 12.98 -2.84 -7.58
N TYR A 90 13.44 -2.39 -8.74
CA TYR A 90 12.65 -1.57 -9.66
C TYR A 90 11.74 -2.43 -10.53
N SER A 91 10.53 -1.96 -10.77
CA SER A 91 9.57 -2.58 -11.68
C SER A 91 8.74 -1.49 -12.33
N GLN A 92 8.99 -1.24 -13.61
CA GLN A 92 8.29 -0.18 -14.35
C GLN A 92 6.77 -0.38 -14.30
N ASN A 93 6.07 0.66 -13.88
CA ASN A 93 4.61 0.71 -13.87
C ASN A 93 4.13 1.32 -15.20
N CYS A 94 3.59 0.49 -16.10
CA CYS A 94 3.18 0.93 -17.44
C CYS A 94 1.81 1.62 -17.45
N ASP A 95 0.98 1.40 -16.43
CA ASP A 95 -0.39 1.90 -16.39
C ASP A 95 -0.59 2.89 -15.21
N PRO A 96 -0.68 4.21 -15.49
CA PRO A 96 -1.04 5.15 -14.44
C PRO A 96 -2.46 4.87 -13.96
N MET A 97 -2.60 4.62 -12.66
CA MET A 97 -3.91 4.45 -12.06
C MET A 97 -4.66 5.79 -12.02
N PRO A 98 -5.88 5.86 -12.57
CA PRO A 98 -6.67 7.09 -12.49
C PRO A 98 -6.96 7.43 -11.01
N PRO A 99 -7.10 8.73 -10.67
CA PRO A 99 -7.50 9.14 -9.35
C PRO A 99 -8.83 8.50 -8.94
N VAL A 100 -8.88 7.98 -7.72
CA VAL A 100 -10.08 7.29 -7.22
C VAL A 100 -11.08 8.29 -6.66
N GLU A 101 -12.29 8.29 -7.21
CA GLU A 101 -13.39 9.08 -6.67
C GLU A 101 -13.78 8.58 -5.27
N ASP A 102 -14.09 9.50 -4.35
CA ASP A 102 -14.53 9.19 -2.97
C ASP A 102 -13.62 8.19 -2.24
N GLU A 103 -12.31 8.25 -2.45
CA GLU A 103 -11.33 7.32 -1.88
C GLU A 103 -11.44 7.22 -0.35
N HIS A 104 -11.72 8.34 0.31
CA HIS A 104 -11.93 8.42 1.75
C HIS A 104 -13.19 7.69 2.26
N LYS A 105 -14.09 7.27 1.36
CA LYS A 105 -15.30 6.47 1.67
C LYS A 105 -15.11 4.98 1.35
N LYS A 106 -13.87 4.52 1.16
CA LYS A 106 -13.58 3.16 0.70
C LYS A 106 -12.69 2.41 1.68
N ILE A 107 -12.91 1.10 1.77
CA ILE A 107 -12.01 0.14 2.38
C ILE A 107 -11.56 -0.78 1.23
N PHE A 108 -10.31 -0.66 0.85
CA PHE A 108 -9.77 -1.37 -0.32
C PHE A 108 -9.40 -2.82 0.00
N ALA A 109 -9.43 -3.66 -1.03
CA ALA A 109 -8.97 -5.05 -0.96
C ALA A 109 -7.45 -5.15 -0.77
N GLN A 110 -6.70 -4.13 -1.20
CA GLN A 110 -5.23 -4.10 -1.21
C GLN A 110 -4.71 -2.77 -0.65
N LEU A 111 -3.47 -2.80 -0.16
CA LEU A 111 -2.74 -1.60 0.20
C LEU A 111 -2.15 -0.93 -1.04
N PRO A 112 -1.95 0.38 -1.04
CA PRO A 112 -1.13 1.03 -2.06
C PRO A 112 0.34 0.65 -1.88
N GLY A 113 1.14 0.69 -2.96
CA GLY A 113 2.58 0.45 -2.90
C GLY A 113 3.31 1.50 -2.07
N ALA A 114 4.28 1.07 -1.26
CA ALA A 114 5.04 1.98 -0.39
C ALA A 114 6.09 2.79 -1.13
N PHE A 115 6.60 2.29 -2.25
CA PHE A 115 7.77 2.83 -2.93
C PHE A 115 7.53 3.11 -4.42
N ASP A 116 6.27 3.30 -4.81
CA ASP A 116 5.88 3.53 -6.20
C ASP A 116 6.32 2.37 -7.11
N GLU A 117 7.28 2.59 -7.99
CA GLU A 117 7.84 1.57 -8.91
C GLU A 117 8.88 0.64 -8.26
N TYR A 118 9.18 0.83 -6.97
CA TYR A 118 10.11 -0.01 -6.25
C TYR A 118 9.42 -0.96 -5.28
N SER A 119 10.07 -2.07 -4.99
CA SER A 119 9.61 -3.05 -4.00
C SER A 119 10.77 -3.61 -3.18
N TRP A 120 10.45 -4.31 -2.10
CA TRP A 120 11.46 -4.99 -1.30
C TRP A 120 12.04 -6.19 -2.04
N SER A 121 13.36 -6.33 -1.97
CA SER A 121 14.06 -7.54 -2.39
C SER A 121 13.81 -8.70 -1.40
N ASP A 122 14.17 -9.92 -1.84
CA ASP A 122 14.15 -11.10 -0.96
C ASP A 122 15.01 -10.90 0.29
N LYS A 123 16.14 -10.20 0.17
CA LYS A 123 17.01 -9.87 1.30
C LYS A 123 16.32 -8.97 2.32
N GLN A 124 15.54 -7.99 1.85
CA GLN A 124 14.80 -7.09 2.71
C GLN A 124 13.61 -7.79 3.40
N THR A 125 12.90 -8.65 2.68
CA THR A 125 11.81 -9.46 3.26
C THR A 125 12.35 -10.48 4.27
N GLN A 126 13.47 -11.14 3.95
CA GLN A 126 14.16 -12.02 4.91
C GLN A 126 14.64 -11.29 6.17
N PHE A 127 15.07 -10.02 6.06
CA PHE A 127 15.40 -9.23 7.24
C PHE A 127 14.19 -9.06 8.16
N PHE A 128 13.02 -8.82 7.61
CA PHE A 128 11.79 -8.70 8.41
C PHE A 128 11.45 -10.00 9.12
N ASP A 129 11.50 -11.11 8.42
CA ASP A 129 11.17 -12.43 8.96
C ASP A 129 12.18 -12.88 10.04
N ASN A 130 13.47 -12.72 9.75
CA ASN A 130 14.54 -13.12 10.67
C ASN A 130 14.63 -12.23 11.92
N ASN A 131 14.07 -11.02 11.89
CA ASN A 131 14.11 -10.06 13.01
C ASN A 131 12.69 -9.65 13.45
N ARG A 132 11.71 -10.50 13.22
CA ARG A 132 10.28 -10.24 13.37
C ARG A 132 9.91 -9.46 14.62
N ASP A 133 10.28 -9.97 15.81
CA ASP A 133 9.94 -9.34 17.10
C ASP A 133 10.54 -7.94 17.22
N SER A 134 11.78 -7.76 16.77
CA SER A 134 12.47 -6.47 16.77
C SER A 134 11.82 -5.49 15.80
N VAL A 135 11.45 -5.95 14.59
CA VAL A 135 10.78 -5.13 13.58
C VAL A 135 9.42 -4.68 14.09
N ILE A 136 8.62 -5.57 14.68
CA ILE A 136 7.33 -5.24 15.28
C ILE A 136 7.48 -4.23 16.43
N ALA A 137 8.48 -4.41 17.31
CA ALA A 137 8.77 -3.47 18.38
C ALA A 137 9.14 -2.08 17.83
N LEU A 138 9.96 -2.01 16.78
CA LEU A 138 10.37 -0.76 16.14
C LEU A 138 9.21 -0.07 15.40
N ILE A 139 8.31 -0.82 14.77
CA ILE A 139 7.07 -0.29 14.20
C ILE A 139 6.23 0.34 15.30
N LYS A 140 5.96 -0.38 16.40
CA LYS A 140 5.18 0.14 17.54
C LYS A 140 5.81 1.40 18.13
N GLU A 141 7.13 1.40 18.36
CA GLU A 141 7.88 2.57 18.86
C GLU A 141 7.71 3.77 17.92
N SER A 142 7.88 3.57 16.61
CA SER A 142 7.78 4.62 15.60
C SER A 142 6.34 5.16 15.48
N VAL A 143 5.34 4.28 15.48
CA VAL A 143 3.92 4.66 15.41
C VAL A 143 3.49 5.40 16.67
N THR A 144 3.93 4.96 17.85
CA THR A 144 3.64 5.64 19.13
C THR A 144 4.15 7.08 19.12
N ARG A 145 5.34 7.31 18.55
CA ARG A 145 5.95 8.63 18.42
C ARG A 145 5.28 9.49 17.36
N SER A 146 5.07 8.94 16.16
CA SER A 146 4.53 9.68 15.00
C SER A 146 3.00 9.82 15.00
N LYS A 147 2.33 9.02 15.84
CA LYS A 147 0.86 8.85 15.88
C LYS A 147 0.26 8.38 14.55
N ARG A 148 1.06 7.73 13.69
CA ARG A 148 0.63 7.33 12.36
C ARG A 148 1.29 6.01 11.92
N VAL A 149 0.51 5.15 11.24
CA VAL A 149 1.00 3.95 10.55
C VAL A 149 1.22 4.28 9.08
N GLY A 150 2.47 4.42 8.62
CA GLY A 150 2.77 4.63 7.21
C GLY A 150 2.44 3.41 6.35
N VAL A 151 2.27 3.63 5.05
CA VAL A 151 1.97 2.55 4.10
C VAL A 151 3.02 1.44 4.16
N ASN A 152 4.31 1.80 4.21
CA ASN A 152 5.43 0.88 4.35
C ASN A 152 5.36 0.00 5.61
N TYR A 153 4.88 0.53 6.74
CA TYR A 153 4.66 -0.29 7.94
C TYR A 153 3.49 -1.26 7.77
N LYS A 154 2.41 -0.82 7.14
CA LYS A 154 1.25 -1.69 6.83
C LYS A 154 1.66 -2.84 5.92
N GLU A 155 2.41 -2.56 4.86
CA GLU A 155 2.93 -3.59 3.95
C GLU A 155 3.88 -4.56 4.66
N ALA A 156 4.82 -4.07 5.49
CA ALA A 156 5.70 -4.93 6.27
C ALA A 156 4.94 -5.84 7.23
N ILE A 157 3.88 -5.33 7.89
CA ILE A 157 3.01 -6.10 8.77
C ILE A 157 2.31 -7.24 8.00
N VAL A 158 1.80 -6.93 6.80
CA VAL A 158 1.15 -7.94 5.95
C VAL A 158 2.16 -8.94 5.41
N SER A 159 3.32 -8.49 4.92
CA SER A 159 4.40 -9.34 4.41
C SER A 159 4.87 -10.36 5.44
N MET A 160 5.11 -9.90 6.67
CA MET A 160 5.47 -10.78 7.80
C MET A 160 4.30 -11.63 8.33
N ASN A 161 3.08 -11.41 7.88
CA ASN A 161 1.88 -11.98 8.50
C ASN A 161 1.83 -11.74 10.02
N ALA A 162 2.08 -10.48 10.45
CA ALA A 162 2.28 -10.12 11.86
C ALA A 162 0.94 -10.00 12.62
N VAL A 163 0.31 -11.14 12.89
CA VAL A 163 -1.00 -11.22 13.59
C VAL A 163 -0.94 -10.64 15.01
N GLU A 164 0.19 -10.74 15.69
CA GLU A 164 0.41 -10.27 17.06
C GLU A 164 0.34 -8.75 17.23
N ILE A 165 0.37 -7.98 16.12
CA ILE A 165 0.25 -6.51 16.17
C ILE A 165 -1.21 -6.03 16.15
N ILE A 166 -2.17 -6.91 15.86
CA ILE A 166 -3.59 -6.56 15.70
C ILE A 166 -4.13 -5.69 16.84
N PRO A 167 -3.96 -6.03 18.13
CA PRO A 167 -4.51 -5.19 19.20
C PRO A 167 -3.94 -3.77 19.22
N PHE A 168 -2.66 -3.62 18.90
CA PHE A 168 -2.02 -2.31 18.81
C PHE A 168 -2.54 -1.50 17.62
N LEU A 169 -2.74 -2.13 16.47
CA LEU A 169 -3.31 -1.45 15.29
C LEU A 169 -4.76 -1.05 15.52
N GLU A 170 -5.53 -1.89 16.22
CA GLU A 170 -6.92 -1.55 16.57
C GLU A 170 -6.97 -0.32 17.51
N GLU A 171 -6.12 -0.26 18.53
CA GLU A 171 -5.98 0.91 19.40
C GLU A 171 -5.64 2.18 18.59
N VAL A 172 -4.67 2.07 17.66
CA VAL A 172 -4.28 3.20 16.79
C VAL A 172 -5.45 3.64 15.91
N TYR A 173 -6.18 2.70 15.31
CA TYR A 173 -7.31 2.98 14.46
C TYR A 173 -8.47 3.66 15.23
N LEU A 174 -8.84 3.11 16.37
CA LEU A 174 -9.97 3.59 17.17
C LEU A 174 -9.77 5.01 17.74
N ARG A 175 -8.54 5.51 17.78
CA ARG A 175 -8.22 6.85 18.28
C ARG A 175 -8.87 7.96 17.44
N ASP A 176 -8.87 7.83 16.12
CA ASP A 176 -9.38 8.85 15.20
C ASP A 176 -10.16 8.29 14.00
N LYS A 177 -10.14 6.98 13.81
CA LYS A 177 -10.80 6.24 12.72
C LYS A 177 -10.48 6.75 11.31
N LYS A 178 -9.36 7.42 11.17
CA LYS A 178 -8.98 8.08 9.92
C LYS A 178 -8.32 7.14 8.92
N ASP A 179 -7.56 6.17 9.40
CA ASP A 179 -6.74 5.28 8.57
C ASP A 179 -7.48 3.99 8.19
N HIS A 180 -8.30 4.05 7.14
CA HIS A 180 -9.09 2.89 6.69
C HIS A 180 -8.20 1.75 6.16
N ASP A 181 -6.95 2.02 5.78
CA ASP A 181 -6.01 0.97 5.39
C ASP A 181 -5.60 0.06 6.55
N ILE A 182 -5.81 0.47 7.81
CA ILE A 182 -5.68 -0.45 8.95
C ILE A 182 -6.75 -1.54 8.88
N LEU A 183 -7.96 -1.20 8.44
CA LEU A 183 -9.02 -2.20 8.20
C LEU A 183 -8.61 -3.14 7.05
N THR A 184 -7.98 -2.61 6.00
CA THR A 184 -7.41 -3.42 4.91
C THR A 184 -6.34 -4.39 5.43
N VAL A 185 -5.43 -3.95 6.31
CA VAL A 185 -4.45 -4.84 6.98
C VAL A 185 -5.15 -5.99 7.70
N PHE A 186 -6.21 -5.71 8.44
CA PHE A 186 -6.98 -6.76 9.14
C PHE A 186 -7.60 -7.78 8.17
N LEU A 187 -8.17 -7.31 7.05
CA LEU A 187 -8.70 -8.17 6.01
C LEU A 187 -7.62 -9.06 5.39
N LEU A 188 -6.45 -8.49 5.09
CA LEU A 188 -5.32 -9.20 4.50
C LEU A 188 -4.74 -10.25 5.46
N LEU A 189 -4.62 -9.93 6.76
CA LEU A 189 -4.18 -10.90 7.76
C LEU A 189 -5.18 -12.05 7.91
N MET A 190 -6.48 -11.79 7.97
CA MET A 190 -7.50 -12.84 8.01
C MET A 190 -7.48 -13.71 6.74
N LYS A 191 -7.26 -13.10 5.56
CA LYS A 191 -7.14 -13.82 4.28
C LYS A 191 -5.91 -14.73 4.27
N ALA A 192 -4.72 -14.20 4.63
CA ALA A 192 -3.47 -14.95 4.66
C ALA A 192 -3.54 -16.17 5.59
N ASN A 193 -4.23 -16.04 6.71
CA ASN A 193 -4.43 -17.13 7.68
C ASN A 193 -5.67 -17.99 7.43
N LYS A 194 -6.31 -17.83 6.26
CA LYS A 194 -7.46 -18.65 5.83
C LYS A 194 -8.59 -18.70 6.89
N TYR A 195 -8.86 -17.57 7.54
CA TYR A 195 -9.90 -17.49 8.57
C TYR A 195 -11.29 -17.71 7.97
N GLN A 196 -11.86 -18.90 8.21
CA GLN A 196 -13.08 -19.37 7.56
C GLN A 196 -14.29 -18.43 7.69
N PRO A 197 -14.58 -17.81 8.86
CA PRO A 197 -15.69 -16.85 8.97
C PRO A 197 -15.54 -15.63 8.06
N PHE A 198 -14.32 -15.25 7.69
CA PHE A 198 -14.07 -14.21 6.71
C PHE A 198 -14.16 -14.74 5.29
N LEU A 199 -13.51 -15.87 4.97
CA LEU A 199 -13.52 -16.44 3.62
C LEU A 199 -14.93 -16.79 3.11
N ALA A 200 -15.83 -17.22 4.01
CA ALA A 200 -17.23 -17.53 3.68
C ALA A 200 -18.13 -16.30 3.55
N SER A 201 -17.62 -15.08 3.77
CA SER A 201 -18.45 -13.88 3.84
C SER A 201 -18.67 -13.23 2.47
N SER A 202 -19.78 -12.48 2.35
CA SER A 202 -20.06 -11.63 1.19
C SER A 202 -19.00 -10.54 0.98
N SER A 203 -18.40 -10.02 2.06
CA SER A 203 -17.30 -9.06 1.99
C SER A 203 -16.07 -9.66 1.32
N PHE A 204 -15.71 -10.92 1.66
CA PHE A 204 -14.60 -11.62 1.01
C PHE A 204 -14.87 -11.84 -0.47
N LYS A 205 -16.06 -12.33 -0.82
CA LYS A 205 -16.45 -12.56 -2.23
C LYS A 205 -16.37 -11.26 -3.03
N LYS A 206 -16.80 -10.12 -2.45
CA LYS A 206 -16.74 -8.82 -3.12
C LYS A 206 -15.30 -8.32 -3.28
N LEU A 207 -14.44 -8.50 -2.28
CA LEU A 207 -13.08 -7.96 -2.27
C LEU A 207 -12.08 -8.82 -3.03
N TYR A 208 -12.27 -10.14 -3.06
CA TYR A 208 -11.26 -11.10 -3.52
C TYR A 208 -11.85 -12.19 -4.45
N GLY A 209 -13.07 -11.99 -4.97
CA GLY A 209 -13.66 -12.86 -5.99
C GLY A 209 -13.01 -12.68 -7.36
N ASP A 210 -13.51 -13.44 -8.36
CA ASP A 210 -12.91 -13.52 -9.70
C ASP A 210 -12.87 -12.18 -10.45
N ASP A 211 -13.79 -11.26 -10.14
CA ASP A 211 -13.86 -9.92 -10.74
C ASP A 211 -13.02 -8.87 -9.98
N ALA A 212 -12.27 -9.26 -8.94
CA ALA A 212 -11.51 -8.33 -8.13
C ALA A 212 -10.29 -7.78 -8.89
N ASN A 213 -10.04 -6.47 -8.74
CA ASN A 213 -8.92 -5.75 -9.33
C ASN A 213 -8.30 -4.78 -8.30
N TYR A 214 -7.34 -3.96 -8.72
CA TYR A 214 -6.66 -2.99 -7.85
C TYR A 214 -7.59 -1.96 -7.20
N GLY A 215 -8.67 -1.57 -7.87
CA GLY A 215 -9.67 -0.62 -7.37
C GLY A 215 -10.76 -1.26 -6.51
N THR A 216 -10.74 -2.57 -6.32
CA THR A 216 -11.80 -3.29 -5.59
C THR A 216 -11.86 -2.87 -4.13
N HIS A 217 -13.07 -2.54 -3.69
CA HIS A 217 -13.32 -2.02 -2.36
C HIS A 217 -14.74 -2.31 -1.86
N ILE A 218 -14.95 -2.16 -0.58
CA ILE A 218 -16.27 -2.00 0.05
C ILE A 218 -16.43 -0.59 0.60
N VAL A 219 -17.66 -0.15 0.74
CA VAL A 219 -17.97 1.18 1.27
C VAL A 219 -17.55 1.26 2.74
N TYR A 220 -16.84 2.33 3.12
CA TYR A 220 -16.60 2.66 4.51
C TYR A 220 -17.89 3.21 5.13
N ASN A 221 -18.42 2.47 6.08
CA ASN A 221 -19.55 2.85 6.92
C ASN A 221 -19.47 2.08 8.25
N SER A 222 -20.29 2.52 9.21
CA SER A 222 -20.32 1.94 10.57
C SER A 222 -20.54 0.42 10.58
N ALA A 223 -21.40 -0.11 9.68
CA ALA A 223 -21.69 -1.53 9.64
C ALA A 223 -20.49 -2.35 9.15
N ASN A 224 -19.84 -1.93 8.07
CA ASN A 224 -18.65 -2.60 7.55
C ASN A 224 -17.46 -2.47 8.51
N GLU A 225 -17.27 -1.29 9.11
CA GLU A 225 -16.25 -1.06 10.13
C GLU A 225 -16.40 -2.04 11.31
N GLN A 226 -17.59 -2.05 11.93
CA GLN A 226 -17.87 -2.90 13.09
C GLN A 226 -17.71 -4.38 12.75
N LEU A 227 -18.17 -4.81 11.57
CA LEU A 227 -18.05 -6.19 11.13
C LEU A 227 -16.59 -6.63 10.95
N ILE A 228 -15.72 -5.75 10.41
CA ILE A 228 -14.29 -6.03 10.28
C ILE A 228 -13.64 -6.11 11.65
N LEU A 229 -13.89 -5.16 12.54
CA LEU A 229 -13.35 -5.13 13.89
C LEU A 229 -13.78 -6.35 14.70
N GLN A 230 -15.06 -6.72 14.64
CA GLN A 230 -15.53 -7.93 15.30
C GLN A 230 -14.80 -9.18 14.79
N ARG A 231 -14.73 -9.35 13.46
CA ARG A 231 -14.10 -10.53 12.85
C ARG A 231 -12.60 -10.62 13.17
N VAL A 232 -11.87 -9.51 13.11
CA VAL A 232 -10.44 -9.53 13.40
C VAL A 232 -10.18 -9.84 14.87
N ASN A 233 -11.02 -9.37 15.78
CA ASN A 233 -10.94 -9.69 17.19
C ASN A 233 -11.21 -11.17 17.47
N ASP A 234 -12.23 -11.75 16.83
CA ASP A 234 -12.52 -13.17 16.93
C ASP A 234 -11.40 -14.02 16.30
N PHE A 235 -10.87 -13.60 15.15
CA PHE A 235 -9.70 -14.23 14.53
C PHE A 235 -8.48 -14.20 15.49
N TYR A 236 -8.14 -13.05 16.05
CA TYR A 236 -6.99 -12.92 16.94
C TYR A 236 -7.10 -13.77 18.21
N LYS A 237 -8.29 -13.83 18.81
CA LYS A 237 -8.56 -14.69 19.99
C LYS A 237 -8.36 -16.18 19.67
N ASN A 238 -8.77 -16.60 18.47
CA ASN A 238 -8.65 -17.99 18.05
C ASN A 238 -7.24 -18.36 17.58
N TYR A 239 -6.50 -17.40 17.03
CA TYR A 239 -5.11 -17.58 16.58
C TYR A 239 -4.14 -17.86 17.72
N LYS A 240 -4.40 -17.32 18.89
CA LYS A 240 -3.56 -17.49 20.11
C LYS A 240 -3.83 -18.77 20.88
N ARG A 241 -4.83 -19.55 20.50
CA ARG A 241 -5.14 -20.83 21.13
C ARG A 241 -4.46 -21.96 20.40
#